data_31c95fdf783e256e5f900d0b66c45527
#
_entry.id   31c95fdf783e256e5f900d0b66c45527
#
_cell.length_a   1.000
_cell.length_b   1.000
_cell.length_c   1.000
_cell.angle_alpha   90.00
_cell.angle_beta   90.00
_cell.angle_gamma   90.00
#
_symmetry.space_group_name_H-M   'P 1'
#
loop_
_entity.id
_entity.type
_entity.pdbx_description
1 polymer ?
#
loop_
_entity_poly.entity_id
_entity_poly.type
_entity_poly.pdbx_seq_one_letter_code
_entity_poly.pdbx_strand_id
1 'polypeptide(L)'
;AAMPDTDPNQVVITDCDKVINTLNSLVIEMENRYKLLMAAGVRTLEDYNDKFTKRRLNPNKLIEGALHHQYLPYIVMIIDEYGDFIMQAGKQVETPIARLTQKARAVGMHMILATQRPSVNIVTGVIKANIPTRIALRTQSVIDSRTVLDNKGAEQLIGRGDSLYAGNASITRVQCAFVDTPEVDRIVEHIAKQQRYT
;
A
#
# COMPACT_ATOMS: atom_id res chain seq x y z
N ALA A 1 1.28 12.59 -4.74
CA ALA A 1 1.87 13.36 -5.82
C ALA A 1 1.12 13.01 -7.09
N ALA A 2 0.51 13.99 -7.74
CA ALA A 2 0.01 13.78 -9.09
C ALA A 2 1.21 13.43 -9.97
N MET A 3 1.13 12.33 -10.70
CA MET A 3 2.13 12.09 -11.74
C MET A 3 2.10 13.26 -12.73
N PRO A 4 3.25 13.72 -13.25
CA PRO A 4 3.26 14.65 -14.35
C PRO A 4 2.38 14.07 -15.47
N ASP A 5 1.50 14.87 -16.05
CA ASP A 5 0.55 14.52 -17.12
C ASP A 5 -0.74 13.77 -16.72
N THR A 6 -1.10 13.70 -15.45
CA THR A 6 -2.43 13.22 -15.05
C THR A 6 -3.41 14.38 -15.01
N ASP A 7 -4.59 14.20 -15.61
CA ASP A 7 -5.73 15.09 -15.47
C ASP A 7 -6.01 15.29 -13.97
N PRO A 8 -6.02 16.53 -13.45
CA PRO A 8 -6.33 16.82 -12.05
C PRO A 8 -7.67 16.24 -11.56
N ASN A 9 -8.56 15.92 -12.49
CA ASN A 9 -9.86 15.31 -12.23
C ASN A 9 -9.81 13.76 -12.17
N GLN A 10 -8.70 13.13 -12.58
CA GLN A 10 -8.49 11.69 -12.46
C GLN A 10 -7.64 11.36 -11.23
N VAL A 11 -8.24 11.43 -10.06
CA VAL A 11 -7.57 11.11 -8.78
C VAL A 11 -7.37 9.61 -8.61
N VAL A 12 -8.22 8.78 -9.22
CA VAL A 12 -8.20 7.32 -9.12
C VAL A 12 -7.80 6.72 -10.46
N ILE A 13 -6.83 5.81 -10.44
CA ILE A 13 -6.37 5.09 -11.64
C ILE A 13 -7.21 3.82 -11.80
N THR A 14 -7.99 3.74 -12.88
CA THR A 14 -8.88 2.61 -13.18
C THR A 14 -8.42 1.78 -14.37
N ASP A 15 -7.55 2.34 -15.21
CA ASP A 15 -7.00 1.67 -16.39
C ASP A 15 -5.87 0.73 -16.01
N CYS A 16 -5.92 -0.54 -16.47
CA CYS A 16 -4.98 -1.58 -16.10
C CYS A 16 -3.52 -1.28 -16.52
N ASP A 17 -3.34 -0.73 -17.74
CA ASP A 17 -1.99 -0.39 -18.22
C ASP A 17 -1.40 0.75 -17.39
N LYS A 18 -2.21 1.72 -17.01
CA LYS A 18 -1.80 2.80 -16.11
C LYS A 18 -1.46 2.27 -14.72
N VAL A 19 -2.20 1.28 -14.20
CA VAL A 19 -1.88 0.61 -12.92
C VAL A 19 -0.53 -0.09 -12.99
N ILE A 20 -0.26 -0.85 -14.07
CA ILE A 20 1.03 -1.53 -14.27
C ILE A 20 2.18 -0.51 -14.33
N ASN A 21 2.01 0.56 -15.11
CA ASN A 21 3.02 1.62 -15.22
C ASN A 21 3.25 2.32 -13.88
N THR A 22 2.19 2.57 -13.11
CA THR A 22 2.28 3.15 -11.77
C THR A 22 3.04 2.24 -10.81
N LEU A 23 2.73 0.95 -10.79
CA LEU A 23 3.44 -0.02 -9.94
C LEU A 23 4.92 -0.11 -10.31
N ASN A 24 5.26 -0.13 -11.59
CA ASN A 24 6.66 -0.11 -12.03
C ASN A 24 7.37 1.20 -11.66
N SER A 25 6.71 2.34 -11.78
CA SER A 25 7.24 3.63 -11.33
C SER A 25 7.50 3.66 -9.82
N LEU A 26 6.62 3.06 -9.04
CA LEU A 26 6.79 2.93 -7.59
C LEU A 26 7.97 2.00 -7.22
N VAL A 27 8.23 0.96 -8.02
CA VAL A 27 9.43 0.13 -7.86
C VAL A 27 10.70 0.97 -8.11
N ILE A 28 10.71 1.80 -9.15
CA ILE A 28 11.84 2.70 -9.43
C ILE A 28 12.00 3.72 -8.29
N GLU A 29 10.91 4.31 -7.81
CA GLU A 29 10.95 5.24 -6.67
C GLU A 29 11.51 4.56 -5.41
N MET A 30 11.10 3.33 -5.13
CA MET A 30 11.64 2.54 -4.02
C MET A 30 13.17 2.38 -4.15
N GLU A 31 13.66 2.06 -5.35
CA GLU A 31 15.10 1.89 -5.60
C GLU A 31 15.86 3.21 -5.46
N ASN A 32 15.29 4.30 -5.95
CA ASN A 32 15.86 5.64 -5.79
C ASN A 32 15.95 6.04 -4.32
N ARG A 33 14.92 5.76 -3.53
CA ARG A 33 14.93 5.98 -2.08
C ARG A 33 16.02 5.16 -1.39
N TYR A 34 16.24 3.91 -1.78
CA TYR A 34 17.34 3.12 -1.25
C TYR A 34 18.71 3.75 -1.55
N LYS A 35 18.93 4.28 -2.76
CA LYS A 35 20.16 4.99 -3.11
C LYS A 35 20.36 6.22 -2.22
N LEU A 36 19.30 6.98 -1.96
CA LEU A 36 19.33 8.17 -1.09
C LEU A 36 19.63 7.79 0.36
N LEU A 37 19.00 6.74 0.90
CA LEU A 37 19.27 6.24 2.25
C LEU A 37 20.72 5.76 2.38
N MET A 38 21.21 5.02 1.41
CA MET A 38 22.60 4.55 1.37
C MET A 38 23.59 5.71 1.32
N ALA A 39 23.37 6.72 0.47
CA ALA A 39 24.20 7.90 0.39
C ALA A 39 24.19 8.75 1.69
N ALA A 40 23.09 8.68 2.44
CA ALA A 40 22.97 9.32 3.76
C ALA A 40 23.54 8.45 4.90
N GLY A 41 23.91 7.19 4.64
CA GLY A 41 24.40 6.25 5.67
C GLY A 41 23.35 5.90 6.72
N VAL A 42 22.09 5.70 6.29
CA VAL A 42 20.97 5.32 7.16
C VAL A 42 20.20 4.13 6.59
N ARG A 43 19.37 3.49 7.42
CA ARG A 43 18.63 2.28 7.03
C ARG A 43 17.12 2.50 6.92
N THR A 44 16.59 3.57 7.49
CA THR A 44 15.14 3.85 7.53
C THR A 44 14.84 5.24 6.99
N LEU A 45 13.61 5.41 6.47
CA LEU A 45 13.11 6.70 6.04
C LEU A 45 13.07 7.72 7.19
N GLU A 46 12.73 7.27 8.39
CA GLU A 46 12.64 8.12 9.57
C GLU A 46 14.00 8.75 9.90
N ASP A 47 15.07 7.92 9.97
CA ASP A 47 16.43 8.40 10.19
C ASP A 47 16.92 9.32 9.08
N TYR A 48 16.51 9.03 7.83
CA TYR A 48 16.84 9.85 6.68
C TYR A 48 16.22 11.24 6.79
N ASN A 49 14.91 11.31 7.03
CA ASN A 49 14.20 12.57 7.17
C ASN A 49 14.66 13.36 8.39
N ASP A 50 15.01 12.70 9.49
CA ASP A 50 15.63 13.36 10.66
C ASP A 50 16.96 14.03 10.31
N LYS A 51 17.84 13.33 9.57
CA LYS A 51 19.08 13.92 9.06
C LYS A 51 18.84 15.08 8.10
N PHE A 52 17.85 14.95 7.22
CA PHE A 52 17.52 16.00 6.25
C PHE A 52 17.00 17.26 6.94
N THR A 53 16.03 17.13 7.85
CA THR A 53 15.44 18.26 8.58
C THR A 53 16.44 18.96 9.49
N LYS A 54 17.40 18.21 10.05
CA LYS A 54 18.54 18.77 10.82
C LYS A 54 19.66 19.34 9.95
N ARG A 55 19.45 19.47 8.63
CA ARG A 55 20.42 20.00 7.65
C ARG A 55 21.78 19.28 7.66
N ARG A 56 21.78 17.98 7.97
CA ARG A 56 23.01 17.14 7.96
C ARG A 56 23.26 16.47 6.59
N LEU A 57 22.38 16.66 5.62
CA LEU A 57 22.51 16.19 4.24
C LEU A 57 22.63 17.39 3.31
N ASN A 58 23.60 17.33 2.39
CA ASN A 58 23.76 18.40 1.41
C ASN A 58 22.78 18.20 0.24
N PRO A 59 21.77 19.06 0.06
CA PRO A 59 20.80 18.92 -1.00
C PRO A 59 21.39 19.12 -2.41
N ASN A 60 22.54 19.79 -2.52
CA ASN A 60 23.21 20.03 -3.80
C ASN A 60 24.18 18.90 -4.17
N LYS A 61 24.39 17.92 -3.30
CA LYS A 61 25.25 16.76 -3.62
C LYS A 61 24.56 15.85 -4.61
N LEU A 62 25.17 15.68 -5.78
CA LEU A 62 24.73 14.72 -6.77
C LEU A 62 24.99 13.29 -6.28
N ILE A 63 23.96 12.46 -6.35
CA ILE A 63 23.98 11.05 -6.00
C ILE A 63 23.80 10.24 -7.28
N GLU A 64 24.12 8.96 -7.24
CA GLU A 64 23.94 8.04 -8.37
C GLU A 64 22.55 8.14 -9.02
N GLY A 65 22.49 8.28 -10.35
CA GLY A 65 21.23 8.44 -11.10
C GLY A 65 20.69 9.87 -11.12
N ALA A 66 21.54 10.87 -10.93
CA ALA A 66 21.18 12.31 -10.88
C ALA A 66 20.18 12.67 -9.75
N LEU A 67 20.21 11.91 -8.65
CA LEU A 67 19.38 12.16 -7.48
C LEU A 67 20.01 13.21 -6.58
N HIS A 68 19.17 13.95 -5.86
CA HIS A 68 19.57 14.91 -4.84
C HIS A 68 18.86 14.60 -3.52
N HIS A 69 19.50 14.93 -2.40
CA HIS A 69 18.82 14.80 -1.11
C HIS A 69 17.64 15.76 -1.03
N GLN A 70 16.49 15.20 -0.67
CA GLN A 70 15.22 15.91 -0.47
C GLN A 70 14.45 15.26 0.67
N TYR A 71 13.46 15.95 1.22
CA TYR A 71 12.54 15.33 2.15
C TYR A 71 11.73 14.24 1.45
N LEU A 72 11.64 13.06 2.05
CA LEU A 72 10.92 11.93 1.48
C LEU A 72 9.63 11.68 2.26
N PRO A 73 8.45 11.97 1.70
CA PRO A 73 7.18 11.66 2.36
C PRO A 73 6.92 10.15 2.37
N TYR A 74 6.10 9.69 3.32
CA TYR A 74 5.53 8.34 3.23
C TYR A 74 4.62 8.23 2.01
N ILE A 75 4.66 7.07 1.37
CA ILE A 75 3.75 6.74 0.25
C ILE A 75 2.87 5.59 0.69
N VAL A 76 1.56 5.78 0.64
CA VAL A 76 0.57 4.73 0.88
C VAL A 76 -0.15 4.43 -0.43
N MET A 77 -0.03 3.19 -0.89
CA MET A 77 -0.72 2.68 -2.08
C MET A 77 -1.96 1.91 -1.64
N ILE A 78 -3.09 2.25 -2.20
CA ILE A 78 -4.37 1.58 -1.91
C ILE A 78 -4.92 1.01 -3.21
N ILE A 79 -5.18 -0.28 -3.25
CA ILE A 79 -5.85 -0.95 -4.36
C ILE A 79 -7.16 -1.51 -3.80
N ASP A 80 -8.28 -0.94 -4.24
CA ASP A 80 -9.63 -1.23 -3.72
C ASP A 80 -10.12 -2.62 -4.13
N GLU A 81 -9.97 -2.99 -5.41
CA GLU A 81 -10.29 -4.34 -5.89
C GLU A 81 -9.10 -4.93 -6.64
N TYR A 82 -8.19 -5.52 -5.88
CA TYR A 82 -6.98 -6.16 -6.40
C TYR A 82 -7.27 -7.32 -7.36
N GLY A 83 -8.38 -8.03 -7.11
CA GLY A 83 -8.79 -9.18 -7.89
C GLY A 83 -9.02 -8.87 -9.37
N ASP A 84 -9.56 -7.70 -9.69
CA ASP A 84 -9.85 -7.32 -11.07
C ASP A 84 -8.56 -7.15 -11.88
N PHE A 85 -7.53 -6.54 -11.29
CA PHE A 85 -6.24 -6.38 -11.96
C PHE A 85 -5.46 -7.69 -12.10
N ILE A 86 -5.53 -8.57 -11.11
CA ILE A 86 -4.91 -9.90 -11.20
C ILE A 86 -5.57 -10.76 -12.27
N MET A 87 -6.89 -10.71 -12.38
CA MET A 87 -7.62 -11.44 -13.41
C MET A 87 -7.29 -10.92 -14.82
N GLN A 88 -7.03 -9.63 -14.97
CA GLN A 88 -6.73 -8.99 -16.25
C GLN A 88 -5.27 -9.18 -16.69
N ALA A 89 -4.32 -8.95 -15.80
CA ALA A 89 -2.89 -8.83 -16.13
C ALA A 89 -1.98 -9.81 -15.36
N GLY A 90 -2.51 -10.57 -14.42
CA GLY A 90 -1.79 -11.65 -13.73
C GLY A 90 -0.43 -11.22 -13.17
N LYS A 91 0.62 -11.85 -13.67
CA LYS A 91 2.00 -11.62 -13.21
C LYS A 91 2.52 -10.20 -13.43
N GLN A 92 1.99 -9.46 -14.39
CA GLN A 92 2.42 -8.07 -14.65
C GLN A 92 2.06 -7.14 -13.49
N VAL A 93 1.00 -7.46 -12.75
CA VAL A 93 0.59 -6.76 -11.53
C VAL A 93 1.19 -7.42 -10.29
N GLU A 94 1.18 -8.75 -10.20
CA GLU A 94 1.66 -9.49 -9.03
C GLU A 94 3.17 -9.25 -8.76
N THR A 95 3.99 -9.26 -9.82
CA THR A 95 5.45 -9.14 -9.67
C THR A 95 5.90 -7.82 -9.03
N PRO A 96 5.48 -6.63 -9.51
CA PRO A 96 5.85 -5.37 -8.87
C PRO A 96 5.26 -5.25 -7.46
N ILE A 97 4.05 -5.76 -7.20
CA ILE A 97 3.47 -5.78 -5.86
C ILE A 97 4.31 -6.62 -4.91
N ALA A 98 4.69 -7.84 -5.31
CA ALA A 98 5.55 -8.69 -4.50
C ALA A 98 6.89 -8.01 -4.18
N ARG A 99 7.50 -7.34 -5.16
CA ARG A 99 8.77 -6.62 -4.98
C ARG A 99 8.63 -5.44 -4.01
N LEU A 100 7.56 -4.66 -4.12
CA LEU A 100 7.25 -3.55 -3.22
C LEU A 100 7.01 -4.04 -1.80
N THR A 101 6.15 -5.04 -1.62
CA THR A 101 5.80 -5.57 -0.29
C THR A 101 6.98 -6.20 0.44
N GLN A 102 7.94 -6.77 -0.29
CA GLN A 102 9.17 -7.33 0.30
C GLN A 102 10.13 -6.27 0.84
N LYS A 103 10.23 -5.11 0.20
CA LYS A 103 11.35 -4.19 0.43
C LYS A 103 10.92 -2.76 0.79
N ALA A 104 9.70 -2.34 0.49
CA ALA A 104 9.33 -0.93 0.52
C ALA A 104 9.18 -0.33 1.94
N ARG A 105 9.03 -1.16 2.99
CA ARG A 105 8.84 -0.70 4.37
C ARG A 105 9.94 0.23 4.86
N ALA A 106 11.20 -0.13 4.62
CA ALA A 106 12.35 0.65 5.11
C ALA A 106 12.43 2.04 4.46
N VAL A 107 11.91 2.19 3.24
CA VAL A 107 11.89 3.45 2.50
C VAL A 107 10.54 4.18 2.60
N GLY A 108 9.70 3.78 3.56
CA GLY A 108 8.45 4.47 3.90
C GLY A 108 7.35 4.31 2.87
N MET A 109 7.29 3.18 2.18
CA MET A 109 6.21 2.88 1.24
C MET A 109 5.39 1.73 1.79
N HIS A 110 4.07 1.91 1.86
CA HIS A 110 3.11 0.96 2.42
C HIS A 110 2.04 0.63 1.40
N MET A 111 1.46 -0.56 1.52
CA MET A 111 0.45 -1.03 0.58
C MET A 111 -0.76 -1.60 1.31
N ILE A 112 -1.95 -1.27 0.83
CA ILE A 112 -3.22 -1.84 1.24
C ILE A 112 -3.85 -2.47 0.00
N LEU A 113 -4.04 -3.80 0.04
CA LEU A 113 -4.74 -4.54 -1.00
C LEU A 113 -6.10 -4.99 -0.46
N ALA A 114 -7.16 -4.59 -1.12
CA ALA A 114 -8.50 -5.07 -0.80
C ALA A 114 -9.07 -5.90 -1.96
N THR A 115 -9.95 -6.82 -1.65
CA THR A 115 -10.70 -7.58 -2.63
C THR A 115 -11.99 -8.15 -2.01
N GLN A 116 -13.04 -8.13 -2.79
CA GLN A 116 -14.31 -8.80 -2.46
C GLN A 116 -14.35 -10.26 -2.95
N ARG A 117 -13.29 -10.72 -3.65
CA ARG A 117 -13.20 -12.07 -4.25
C ARG A 117 -11.99 -12.83 -3.70
N PRO A 118 -12.07 -13.31 -2.45
CA PRO A 118 -10.95 -13.99 -1.81
C PRO A 118 -10.76 -15.43 -2.34
N SER A 119 -10.34 -15.55 -3.59
CA SER A 119 -10.01 -16.85 -4.20
C SER A 119 -8.50 -17.11 -4.14
N VAL A 120 -8.10 -18.37 -4.24
CA VAL A 120 -6.67 -18.78 -4.24
C VAL A 120 -5.89 -18.21 -5.43
N ASN A 121 -6.58 -17.90 -6.52
CA ASN A 121 -5.96 -17.27 -7.70
C ASN A 121 -5.71 -15.77 -7.52
N ILE A 122 -6.38 -15.13 -6.57
CA ILE A 122 -6.23 -13.71 -6.24
C ILE A 122 -5.33 -13.55 -5.02
N VAL A 123 -5.65 -14.25 -3.92
CA VAL A 123 -4.85 -14.24 -2.70
C VAL A 123 -3.82 -15.35 -2.77
N THR A 124 -2.84 -15.18 -3.65
CA THR A 124 -1.81 -16.18 -3.94
C THR A 124 -0.85 -16.41 -2.77
N GLY A 125 -0.11 -17.51 -2.79
CA GLY A 125 0.94 -17.77 -1.81
C GLY A 125 2.02 -16.68 -1.78
N VAL A 126 2.33 -16.07 -2.92
CA VAL A 126 3.28 -14.94 -3.03
C VAL A 126 2.76 -13.72 -2.27
N ILE A 127 1.49 -13.37 -2.46
CA ILE A 127 0.85 -12.24 -1.75
C ILE A 127 0.82 -12.51 -0.25
N LYS A 128 0.37 -13.70 0.17
CA LYS A 128 0.29 -14.08 1.60
C LYS A 128 1.66 -14.06 2.30
N ALA A 129 2.71 -14.49 1.63
CA ALA A 129 4.06 -14.51 2.17
C ALA A 129 4.63 -13.10 2.41
N ASN A 130 4.21 -12.12 1.60
CA ASN A 130 4.75 -10.77 1.63
C ASN A 130 3.84 -9.74 2.32
N ILE A 131 2.58 -10.09 2.55
CA ILE A 131 1.61 -9.29 3.29
C ILE A 131 1.15 -10.08 4.51
N PRO A 132 1.90 -10.02 5.62
CA PRO A 132 1.63 -10.83 6.81
C PRO A 132 0.42 -10.33 7.60
N THR A 133 0.09 -9.05 7.52
CA THR A 133 -1.06 -8.46 8.18
C THR A 133 -2.29 -8.58 7.29
N ARG A 134 -3.32 -9.25 7.78
CA ARG A 134 -4.55 -9.48 7.03
C ARG A 134 -5.76 -9.17 7.90
N ILE A 135 -6.77 -8.58 7.27
CA ILE A 135 -8.06 -8.30 7.90
C ILE A 135 -9.12 -8.98 7.05
N ALA A 136 -9.88 -9.87 7.64
CA ALA A 136 -11.06 -10.44 7.02
C ALA A 136 -12.32 -9.88 7.66
N LEU A 137 -13.14 -9.27 6.83
CA LEU A 137 -14.54 -9.01 7.14
C LEU A 137 -15.35 -10.29 6.93
N ARG A 138 -16.66 -10.26 7.17
CA ARG A 138 -17.52 -11.42 6.99
C ARG A 138 -17.36 -12.00 5.59
N THR A 139 -16.98 -13.28 5.52
CA THR A 139 -16.91 -14.05 4.27
C THR A 139 -18.16 -14.90 4.07
N GLN A 140 -18.40 -15.33 2.81
CA GLN A 140 -19.55 -16.16 2.48
C GLN A 140 -19.33 -17.64 2.86
N SER A 141 -18.08 -18.10 2.87
CA SER A 141 -17.73 -19.48 3.11
C SER A 141 -16.50 -19.65 4.00
N VAL A 142 -16.37 -20.85 4.59
CA VAL A 142 -15.15 -21.28 5.30
C VAL A 142 -13.92 -21.29 4.36
N ILE A 143 -14.15 -21.59 3.08
CA ILE A 143 -13.07 -21.63 2.08
C ILE A 143 -12.49 -20.23 1.90
N ASP A 144 -13.34 -19.21 1.80
CA ASP A 144 -12.91 -17.81 1.67
C ASP A 144 -12.16 -17.36 2.93
N SER A 145 -12.66 -17.70 4.10
CA SER A 145 -11.98 -17.43 5.37
C SER A 145 -10.56 -18.03 5.39
N ARG A 146 -10.43 -19.30 5.00
CA ARG A 146 -9.11 -19.95 4.92
C ARG A 146 -8.22 -19.34 3.85
N THR A 147 -8.78 -18.92 2.74
CA THR A 147 -8.00 -18.26 1.68
C THR A 147 -7.35 -16.98 2.18
N VAL A 148 -8.05 -16.16 2.96
CA VAL A 148 -7.51 -14.90 3.50
C VAL A 148 -6.66 -15.14 4.74
N LEU A 149 -7.16 -15.91 5.72
CA LEU A 149 -6.57 -15.97 7.06
C LEU A 149 -5.75 -17.23 7.33
N ASP A 150 -5.75 -18.20 6.42
CA ASP A 150 -5.28 -19.57 6.64
C ASP A 150 -6.07 -20.30 7.75
N ASN A 151 -7.15 -19.70 8.25
CA ASN A 151 -8.01 -20.17 9.33
C ASN A 151 -9.49 -19.96 9.02
N LYS A 152 -10.34 -20.76 9.66
CA LYS A 152 -11.80 -20.55 9.67
C LYS A 152 -12.18 -19.43 10.65
N GLY A 153 -13.38 -18.91 10.53
CA GLY A 153 -14.00 -17.99 11.51
C GLY A 153 -14.57 -16.72 10.90
N ALA A 154 -14.04 -16.25 9.76
CA ALA A 154 -14.57 -15.05 9.12
C ALA A 154 -16.01 -15.25 8.57
N GLU A 155 -16.39 -16.48 8.27
CA GLU A 155 -17.76 -16.84 7.87
C GLU A 155 -18.80 -16.71 9.00
N GLN A 156 -18.33 -16.66 10.25
CA GLN A 156 -19.17 -16.54 11.45
C GLN A 156 -19.33 -15.10 11.94
N LEU A 157 -18.67 -14.14 11.28
CA LEU A 157 -18.76 -12.73 11.62
C LEU A 157 -20.16 -12.18 11.36
N ILE A 158 -20.57 -11.20 12.17
CA ILE A 158 -21.91 -10.60 12.11
C ILE A 158 -22.03 -9.61 10.94
N GLY A 159 -20.91 -9.01 10.51
CA GLY A 159 -20.89 -7.90 9.55
C GLY A 159 -20.83 -6.55 10.24
N ARG A 160 -21.04 -5.45 9.49
CA ARG A 160 -21.01 -4.07 10.02
C ARG A 160 -19.72 -3.72 10.77
N GLY A 161 -18.56 -4.10 10.21
CA GLY A 161 -17.28 -3.82 10.82
C GLY A 161 -16.74 -4.90 11.77
N ASP A 162 -17.52 -5.96 12.04
CA ASP A 162 -17.02 -7.14 12.74
C ASP A 162 -15.97 -7.84 11.86
N SER A 163 -14.77 -8.04 12.38
CA SER A 163 -13.62 -8.47 11.59
C SER A 163 -12.68 -9.37 12.37
N LEU A 164 -11.89 -10.16 11.64
CA LEU A 164 -10.75 -10.89 12.17
C LEU A 164 -9.46 -10.26 11.67
N TYR A 165 -8.63 -9.82 12.60
CA TYR A 165 -7.30 -9.30 12.35
C TYR A 165 -6.27 -10.41 12.56
N ALA A 166 -5.55 -10.79 11.53
CA ALA A 166 -4.41 -11.70 11.60
C ALA A 166 -3.12 -10.88 11.53
N GLY A 167 -2.41 -10.86 12.64
CA GLY A 167 -1.06 -10.30 12.77
C GLY A 167 -0.01 -11.41 12.84
N ASN A 168 1.20 -11.06 13.30
CA ASN A 168 2.37 -11.96 13.27
C ASN A 168 2.24 -13.25 14.10
N ALA A 169 1.33 -13.34 15.07
CA ALA A 169 1.28 -14.50 15.98
C ALA A 169 -0.13 -14.99 16.33
N SER A 170 -1.17 -14.21 16.11
CA SER A 170 -2.52 -14.57 16.54
C SER A 170 -3.60 -13.91 15.69
N ILE A 171 -4.77 -14.52 15.69
CA ILE A 171 -5.97 -13.91 15.12
C ILE A 171 -6.78 -13.29 16.25
N THR A 172 -7.08 -12.01 16.12
CA THR A 172 -7.88 -11.25 17.07
C THR A 172 -9.18 -10.79 16.42
N ARG A 173 -10.31 -10.98 17.10
CA ARG A 173 -11.58 -10.41 16.63
C ARG A 173 -11.65 -8.94 17.03
N VAL A 174 -11.95 -8.09 16.06
CA VAL A 174 -11.99 -6.65 16.24
C VAL A 174 -13.31 -6.11 15.69
N GLN A 175 -14.00 -5.31 16.48
CA GLN A 175 -15.13 -4.52 16.01
C GLN A 175 -14.58 -3.19 15.45
N CYS A 176 -14.54 -3.09 14.12
CA CYS A 176 -14.22 -1.83 13.46
C CYS A 176 -15.41 -0.87 13.52
N ALA A 177 -15.14 0.43 13.41
CA ALA A 177 -16.18 1.41 13.22
C ALA A 177 -16.93 1.14 11.91
N PHE A 178 -18.24 1.26 11.95
CA PHE A 178 -19.04 1.31 10.73
C PHE A 178 -18.96 2.73 10.17
N VAL A 179 -18.53 2.86 8.93
CA VAL A 179 -18.40 4.13 8.22
C VAL A 179 -19.34 4.10 7.03
N ASP A 180 -20.25 5.06 6.95
CA ASP A 180 -21.21 5.21 5.87
C ASP A 180 -20.89 6.45 5.02
N THR A 181 -21.57 6.60 3.88
CA THR A 181 -21.32 7.69 2.92
C THR A 181 -21.25 9.07 3.55
N PRO A 182 -22.18 9.49 4.46
CA PRO A 182 -22.10 10.81 5.09
C PRO A 182 -20.82 11.04 5.93
N GLU A 183 -20.27 9.99 6.54
CA GLU A 183 -19.00 10.09 7.25
C GLU A 183 -17.83 10.21 6.29
N VAL A 184 -17.85 9.44 5.20
CA VAL A 184 -16.83 9.51 4.13
C VAL A 184 -16.78 10.93 3.56
N ASP A 185 -17.93 11.52 3.23
CA ASP A 185 -18.00 12.88 2.68
C ASP A 185 -17.38 13.91 3.64
N ARG A 186 -17.70 13.84 4.93
CA ARG A 186 -17.11 14.74 5.94
C ARG A 186 -15.59 14.57 6.06
N ILE A 187 -15.08 13.33 5.98
CA ILE A 187 -13.64 13.04 6.03
C ILE A 187 -12.96 13.60 4.79
N VAL A 188 -13.53 13.36 3.61
CA VAL A 188 -13.00 13.83 2.32
C VAL A 188 -12.97 15.37 2.29
N GLU A 189 -14.03 16.05 2.72
CA GLU A 189 -14.06 17.51 2.84
C GLU A 189 -12.99 18.04 3.79
N HIS A 190 -12.78 17.36 4.93
CA HIS A 190 -11.75 17.74 5.88
C HIS A 190 -10.34 17.60 5.27
N ILE A 191 -10.07 16.49 4.58
CA ILE A 191 -8.79 16.26 3.90
C ILE A 191 -8.57 17.28 2.77
N ALA A 192 -9.61 17.58 1.99
CA ALA A 192 -9.55 18.54 0.89
C ALA A 192 -9.18 19.97 1.32
N LYS A 193 -9.50 20.33 2.56
CA LYS A 193 -9.16 21.64 3.16
C LYS A 193 -7.73 21.73 3.68
N GLN A 194 -7.02 20.60 3.77
CA GLN A 194 -5.63 20.57 4.24
C GLN A 194 -4.66 21.03 3.16
N GLN A 195 -3.52 21.54 3.58
CA GLN A 195 -2.44 21.92 2.67
C GLN A 195 -1.92 20.70 1.91
N ARG A 196 -1.86 20.80 0.58
CA ARG A 196 -1.31 19.74 -0.25
C ARG A 196 0.22 19.69 -0.13
N TYR A 197 0.79 18.51 -0.22
CA TYR A 197 2.22 18.35 -0.46
C TYR A 197 2.50 18.76 -1.92
N THR A 198 3.36 19.74 -2.12
CA THR A 198 3.81 20.25 -3.43
C THR A 198 5.25 19.84 -3.68
#